data_e1aba311b8ffbdf0093312857639297a
#
_entry.id   e1aba311b8ffbdf0093312857639297a
#
_cell.length_a   1.000
_cell.length_b   1.000
_cell.length_c   1.000
_cell.angle_alpha   90.00
_cell.angle_beta   90.00
_cell.angle_gamma   90.00
#
_symmetry.space_group_name_H-M   'P 1'
#
loop_
_entity.id
_entity.type
_entity.pdbx_description
1 polymer ?
#
loop_
_entity_poly.entity_id
_entity_poly.type
_entity_poly.pdbx_seq_one_letter_code
_entity_poly.pdbx_strand_id
1 'polypeptide(L)'
;MKRKWRAFPKCLLVMLLCLPVLFGPGEKAEAFTNQVIQHGAVGEDVIELQSRLKHIGFYTGKIDGVFGWRTYWALRNFQYEFGLPIDGIAGKDTKAKLVKTTKYNAKGAGGKNTSAPAKPTATNVPNGFSQNDIKLMSNAVYGEARGEPYEGQVAVAAVILNRLESSTFPDTISGVIFEPLAFTAVADGQIWLTPNDTARKAVMDAINGWDPTGNATYYFNPETATSKWIWSRPQIKRIGKHIFCK
;
A
#
# COMPACT_ATOMS: atom_id res chain seq x y z
N MET A 1 -21.39 52.90 -80.79
CA MET A 1 -20.05 52.90 -80.24
C MET A 1 -20.15 52.37 -78.82
N LYS A 2 -19.69 51.14 -78.50
CA LYS A 2 -19.91 50.43 -77.24
C LYS A 2 -18.69 50.62 -76.37
N ARG A 3 -18.83 51.29 -75.19
CA ARG A 3 -17.78 51.44 -74.18
C ARG A 3 -17.76 50.20 -73.34
N LYS A 4 -16.66 49.48 -73.37
CA LYS A 4 -16.38 48.33 -72.44
C LYS A 4 -15.90 48.86 -71.08
N TRP A 5 -16.63 48.53 -70.02
CA TRP A 5 -16.18 48.75 -68.65
C TRP A 5 -15.28 47.58 -68.28
N ARG A 6 -14.09 47.87 -67.83
CA ARG A 6 -13.15 46.92 -67.22
C ARG A 6 -13.41 46.90 -65.75
N ALA A 7 -13.76 45.71 -65.25
CA ALA A 7 -13.93 45.45 -63.83
C ALA A 7 -12.52 45.30 -63.19
N PHE A 8 -12.30 46.07 -62.11
CA PHE A 8 -11.13 45.86 -61.22
C PHE A 8 -11.39 44.73 -60.26
N PRO A 9 -10.44 43.81 -60.01
CA PRO A 9 -10.59 42.82 -58.98
C PRO A 9 -10.35 43.45 -57.59
N LYS A 10 -11.29 43.24 -56.68
CA LYS A 10 -11.17 43.62 -55.31
C LYS A 10 -10.10 42.72 -54.64
N CYS A 11 -8.94 43.24 -54.37
CA CYS A 11 -7.99 42.61 -53.45
C CYS A 11 -8.59 42.52 -52.05
N LEU A 12 -8.97 41.31 -51.66
CA LEU A 12 -9.38 41.01 -50.29
C LEU A 12 -8.11 40.91 -49.44
N LEU A 13 -7.83 41.98 -48.68
CA LEU A 13 -6.75 42.02 -47.70
C LEU A 13 -7.17 41.18 -46.48
N VAL A 14 -6.73 39.91 -46.45
CA VAL A 14 -6.88 39.07 -45.28
C VAL A 14 -5.90 39.54 -44.21
N MET A 15 -6.37 40.34 -43.30
CA MET A 15 -5.63 40.73 -42.10
C MET A 15 -5.54 39.54 -41.16
N LEU A 16 -4.41 38.81 -41.19
CA LEU A 16 -4.10 37.72 -40.28
C LEU A 16 -3.87 38.33 -38.90
N LEU A 17 -4.89 38.31 -38.06
CA LEU A 17 -4.79 38.67 -36.63
C LEU A 17 -3.93 37.63 -35.95
N CYS A 18 -2.64 37.84 -35.83
CA CYS A 18 -1.77 37.13 -34.88
C CYS A 18 -2.21 37.50 -33.45
N LEU A 19 -3.10 36.72 -32.87
CA LEU A 19 -3.33 36.73 -31.44
C LEU A 19 -2.03 36.28 -30.74
N PRO A 20 -1.41 37.11 -29.89
CA PRO A 20 -0.34 36.62 -29.03
C PRO A 20 -0.94 35.55 -28.12
N VAL A 21 -0.54 34.29 -28.26
CA VAL A 21 -0.76 33.25 -27.25
C VAL A 21 0.00 33.73 -26.02
N LEU A 22 -0.71 34.35 -25.11
CA LEU A 22 -0.21 34.62 -23.77
C LEU A 22 0.08 33.25 -23.13
N PHE A 23 1.34 32.82 -23.22
CA PHE A 23 1.87 31.84 -22.32
C PHE A 23 1.78 32.48 -20.93
N GLY A 24 0.70 32.16 -20.21
CA GLY A 24 0.59 32.45 -18.79
C GLY A 24 1.82 31.86 -18.07
N PRO A 25 2.25 32.42 -16.94
CA PRO A 25 3.33 31.85 -16.14
C PRO A 25 2.98 30.38 -15.92
N GLY A 26 3.88 29.48 -16.36
CA GLY A 26 3.65 28.04 -16.27
C GLY A 26 3.19 27.69 -14.88
N GLU A 27 2.02 27.05 -14.77
CA GLU A 27 1.53 26.52 -13.52
C GLU A 27 2.68 25.73 -12.89
N LYS A 28 3.13 26.21 -11.74
CA LYS A 28 4.03 25.43 -10.90
C LYS A 28 3.23 24.17 -10.59
N ALA A 29 3.64 23.05 -11.14
CA ALA A 29 3.06 21.76 -10.80
C ALA A 29 3.04 21.70 -9.25
N GLU A 30 1.87 21.83 -8.65
CA GLU A 30 1.72 21.69 -7.22
C GLU A 30 2.23 20.31 -6.86
N ALA A 31 3.19 20.27 -5.93
CA ALA A 31 3.68 19.04 -5.40
C ALA A 31 2.58 18.46 -4.51
N PHE A 32 2.07 17.28 -4.83
CA PHE A 32 0.98 16.58 -4.17
C PHE A 32 -0.35 17.35 -4.11
N THR A 33 -1.45 16.65 -4.19
CA THR A 33 -2.76 17.21 -3.82
C THR A 33 -2.89 17.31 -2.29
N ASN A 34 -3.96 17.96 -1.80
CA ASN A 34 -4.23 18.05 -0.36
C ASN A 34 -4.76 16.73 0.25
N GLN A 35 -5.02 15.71 -0.58
CA GLN A 35 -5.54 14.42 -0.11
C GLN A 35 -4.50 13.64 0.68
N VAL A 36 -4.92 12.98 1.74
CA VAL A 36 -4.08 12.03 2.47
C VAL A 36 -3.85 10.80 1.58
N ILE A 37 -2.59 10.37 1.45
CA ILE A 37 -2.23 9.20 0.65
C ILE A 37 -1.89 8.06 1.60
N GLN A 38 -2.59 6.95 1.48
CA GLN A 38 -2.41 5.77 2.32
C GLN A 38 -2.45 4.50 1.49
N HIS A 39 -2.18 3.36 2.12
CA HIS A 39 -2.25 2.07 1.45
C HIS A 39 -3.57 1.88 0.68
N GLY A 40 -3.47 1.39 -0.55
CA GLY A 40 -4.60 1.23 -1.48
C GLY A 40 -4.87 2.45 -2.37
N ALA A 41 -4.26 3.61 -2.10
CA ALA A 41 -4.39 4.78 -2.98
C ALA A 41 -3.77 4.51 -4.36
N VAL A 42 -4.35 5.11 -5.40
CA VAL A 42 -3.88 5.01 -6.80
C VAL A 42 -3.89 6.39 -7.43
N GLY A 43 -2.93 6.65 -8.32
CA GLY A 43 -2.91 7.87 -9.13
C GLY A 43 -1.62 8.68 -9.04
N GLU A 44 -1.68 9.93 -9.52
CA GLU A 44 -0.51 10.81 -9.69
C GLU A 44 0.20 11.12 -8.37
N ASP A 45 -0.54 11.34 -7.28
CA ASP A 45 0.06 11.56 -5.96
C ASP A 45 0.89 10.35 -5.47
N VAL A 46 0.49 9.13 -5.85
CA VAL A 46 1.25 7.92 -5.53
C VAL A 46 2.47 7.81 -6.43
N ILE A 47 2.36 8.17 -7.70
CA ILE A 47 3.51 8.25 -8.63
C ILE A 47 4.55 9.22 -8.09
N GLU A 48 4.12 10.41 -7.64
CA GLU A 48 5.01 11.40 -7.05
C GLU A 48 5.65 10.87 -5.76
N LEU A 49 4.86 10.26 -4.87
CA LEU A 49 5.33 9.65 -3.64
C LEU A 49 6.42 8.59 -3.90
N GLN A 50 6.12 7.63 -4.76
CA GLN A 50 7.07 6.58 -5.15
C GLN A 50 8.33 7.15 -5.79
N SER A 51 8.19 8.17 -6.65
CA SER A 51 9.32 8.83 -7.31
C SER A 51 10.22 9.52 -6.31
N ARG A 52 9.65 10.27 -5.35
CA ARG A 52 10.41 10.96 -4.31
C ARG A 52 11.10 9.98 -3.38
N LEU A 53 10.41 8.95 -2.90
CA LEU A 53 10.99 7.90 -2.08
C LEU A 53 12.10 7.13 -2.80
N LYS A 54 11.94 6.90 -4.10
CA LYS A 54 12.97 6.26 -4.93
C LYS A 54 14.20 7.14 -5.12
N HIS A 55 13.99 8.44 -5.32
CA HIS A 55 15.09 9.40 -5.47
C HIS A 55 16.02 9.43 -4.26
N ILE A 56 15.48 9.24 -3.06
CA ILE A 56 16.25 9.22 -1.80
C ILE A 56 16.54 7.81 -1.29
N GLY A 57 16.33 6.78 -2.11
CA GLY A 57 16.74 5.40 -1.85
C GLY A 57 15.83 4.56 -0.97
N PHE A 58 14.70 5.08 -0.49
CA PHE A 58 13.75 4.31 0.33
C PHE A 58 12.88 3.37 -0.48
N TYR A 59 12.59 3.68 -1.75
CA TYR A 59 11.74 2.87 -2.62
C TYR A 59 12.55 2.23 -3.75
N THR A 60 12.49 0.90 -3.87
CA THR A 60 13.23 0.12 -4.89
C THR A 60 12.32 -0.49 -5.96
N GLY A 61 11.00 -0.26 -5.85
CA GLY A 61 10.01 -0.81 -6.77
C GLY A 61 9.91 -0.06 -8.12
N LYS A 62 8.98 -0.53 -8.95
CA LYS A 62 8.49 0.23 -10.09
C LYS A 62 7.63 1.39 -9.58
N ILE A 63 7.72 2.53 -10.27
CA ILE A 63 6.79 3.63 -10.08
C ILE A 63 5.56 3.29 -10.89
N ASP A 64 4.54 2.73 -10.25
CA ASP A 64 3.33 2.19 -10.88
C ASP A 64 2.05 2.96 -10.48
N GLY A 65 2.20 3.94 -9.60
CA GLY A 65 1.07 4.73 -9.12
C GLY A 65 0.10 3.96 -8.21
N VAL A 66 0.51 2.80 -7.70
CA VAL A 66 -0.27 2.02 -6.75
C VAL A 66 0.41 2.02 -5.38
N PHE A 67 -0.25 2.55 -4.37
CA PHE A 67 0.27 2.53 -3.00
C PHE A 67 0.10 1.12 -2.42
N GLY A 68 0.95 0.20 -2.86
CA GLY A 68 1.06 -1.14 -2.31
C GLY A 68 2.01 -1.17 -1.10
N TRP A 69 2.21 -2.36 -0.56
CA TRP A 69 3.04 -2.57 0.63
C TRP A 69 4.48 -2.10 0.46
N ARG A 70 5.06 -2.22 -0.73
CA ARG A 70 6.41 -1.71 -0.97
C ARG A 70 6.50 -0.19 -0.81
N THR A 71 5.47 0.53 -1.24
CA THR A 71 5.36 1.98 -1.05
C THR A 71 5.14 2.32 0.42
N TYR A 72 4.27 1.58 1.10
CA TYR A 72 4.01 1.74 2.53
C TYR A 72 5.27 1.63 3.36
N TRP A 73 6.08 0.61 3.08
CA TRP A 73 7.30 0.39 3.83
C TRP A 73 8.38 1.42 3.55
N ALA A 74 8.53 1.79 2.30
CA ALA A 74 9.42 2.87 1.92
C ALA A 74 9.04 4.18 2.63
N LEU A 75 7.74 4.46 2.74
CA LEU A 75 7.23 5.63 3.44
C LEU A 75 7.52 5.58 4.93
N ARG A 76 7.27 4.44 5.59
CA ARG A 76 7.56 4.29 7.03
C ARG A 76 9.03 4.39 7.37
N ASN A 77 9.90 3.80 6.55
CA ASN A 77 11.34 3.96 6.72
C ASN A 77 11.77 5.42 6.59
N PHE A 78 11.17 6.14 5.62
CA PHE A 78 11.35 7.57 5.50
C PHE A 78 10.86 8.31 6.75
N GLN A 79 9.67 8.00 7.25
CA GLN A 79 9.12 8.62 8.45
C GLN A 79 10.01 8.39 9.67
N TYR A 80 10.51 7.16 9.85
CA TYR A 80 11.44 6.82 10.91
C TYR A 80 12.74 7.65 10.83
N GLU A 81 13.39 7.67 9.67
CA GLU A 81 14.66 8.34 9.46
C GLU A 81 14.55 9.86 9.66
N PHE A 82 13.41 10.43 9.32
CA PHE A 82 13.17 11.88 9.44
C PHE A 82 12.41 12.31 10.69
N GLY A 83 12.23 11.43 11.67
CA GLY A 83 11.60 11.73 12.95
C GLY A 83 10.12 12.14 12.85
N LEU A 84 9.39 11.58 11.89
CA LEU A 84 7.96 11.79 11.70
C LEU A 84 7.14 10.69 12.40
N PRO A 85 5.84 10.88 12.64
CA PRO A 85 4.96 9.79 13.04
C PRO A 85 5.06 8.63 12.04
N ILE A 86 5.34 7.41 12.55
CA ILE A 86 5.61 6.24 11.70
C ILE A 86 4.30 5.47 11.48
N ASP A 87 3.35 6.12 10.81
CA ASP A 87 2.00 5.61 10.57
C ASP A 87 1.82 5.00 9.17
N GLY A 88 2.78 5.21 8.26
CA GLY A 88 2.67 4.76 6.88
C GLY A 88 1.67 5.58 6.05
N ILE A 89 1.31 6.77 6.53
CA ILE A 89 0.37 7.68 5.89
C ILE A 89 1.13 8.92 5.39
N ALA A 90 1.01 9.26 4.11
CA ALA A 90 1.56 10.51 3.59
C ALA A 90 0.58 11.65 3.85
N GLY A 91 0.50 12.08 5.10
CA GLY A 91 -0.21 13.27 5.54
C GLY A 91 0.56 14.55 5.24
N LYS A 92 0.04 15.69 5.71
CA LYS A 92 0.58 17.03 5.43
C LYS A 92 2.08 17.14 5.77
N ASP A 93 2.48 16.70 6.97
CA ASP A 93 3.85 16.86 7.44
C ASP A 93 4.83 15.94 6.70
N THR A 94 4.40 14.71 6.42
CA THR A 94 5.17 13.74 5.64
C THR A 94 5.39 14.22 4.21
N LYS A 95 4.35 14.76 3.56
CA LYS A 95 4.45 15.35 2.22
C LYS A 95 5.36 16.57 2.20
N ALA A 96 5.20 17.48 3.16
CA ALA A 96 6.03 18.67 3.28
C ALA A 96 7.52 18.29 3.45
N LYS A 97 7.80 17.27 4.25
CA LYS A 97 9.16 16.75 4.45
C LYS A 97 9.71 16.14 3.16
N LEU A 98 8.92 15.32 2.44
CA LEU A 98 9.30 14.74 1.14
C LEU A 98 9.61 15.83 0.12
N VAL A 99 8.78 16.86 0.01
CA VAL A 99 9.00 17.99 -0.91
C VAL A 99 10.28 18.71 -0.56
N LYS A 100 10.56 18.96 0.72
CA LYS A 100 11.76 19.65 1.19
C LYS A 100 13.04 18.85 0.93
N THR A 101 12.97 17.52 1.01
CA THR A 101 14.15 16.64 0.90
C THR A 101 14.40 16.13 -0.52
N THR A 102 13.46 16.32 -1.46
CA THR A 102 13.55 15.79 -2.82
C THR A 102 13.18 16.84 -3.87
N LYS A 103 13.80 16.71 -5.06
CA LYS A 103 13.34 17.44 -6.26
C LYS A 103 12.54 16.47 -7.13
N TYR A 104 11.29 16.81 -7.41
CA TYR A 104 10.43 16.04 -8.30
C TYR A 104 10.22 16.78 -9.61
N ASN A 105 10.37 16.06 -10.72
CA ASN A 105 10.08 16.59 -12.05
C ASN A 105 9.03 15.69 -12.70
N ALA A 106 7.79 16.16 -12.74
CA ALA A 106 6.66 15.42 -13.31
C ALA A 106 6.89 15.01 -14.79
N LYS A 107 7.71 15.75 -15.53
CA LYS A 107 8.02 15.45 -16.94
C LYS A 107 8.98 14.27 -17.12
N GLY A 108 9.68 13.85 -16.08
CA GLY A 108 10.64 12.73 -16.12
C GLY A 108 10.17 11.44 -15.47
N ALA A 109 9.10 11.46 -14.69
CA ALA A 109 8.61 10.32 -13.93
C ALA A 109 7.60 9.44 -14.71
N GLY A 110 7.03 9.94 -15.78
CA GLY A 110 6.07 9.25 -16.64
C GLY A 110 6.75 8.61 -17.84
N GLY A 111 7.23 7.39 -17.73
CA GLY A 111 7.29 6.53 -18.92
C GLY A 111 5.86 6.43 -19.45
N LYS A 112 5.63 6.94 -20.70
CA LYS A 112 4.36 6.81 -21.40
C LYS A 112 3.90 5.35 -21.40
N ASN A 113 3.04 5.00 -20.47
CA ASN A 113 2.08 3.94 -20.60
C ASN A 113 0.76 4.50 -20.09
N THR A 114 0.05 5.17 -21.00
CA THR A 114 -1.40 5.33 -20.93
C THR A 114 -2.03 3.96 -21.14
N SER A 115 -1.89 3.12 -20.14
CA SER A 115 -2.79 2.01 -19.91
C SER A 115 -3.60 2.44 -18.69
N ALA A 116 -4.91 2.51 -18.85
CA ALA A 116 -5.86 2.51 -17.75
C ALA A 116 -5.35 1.57 -16.66
N PRO A 117 -5.59 1.86 -15.34
CA PRO A 117 -5.10 1.02 -14.28
C PRO A 117 -5.41 -0.42 -14.68
N ALA A 118 -4.35 -1.18 -14.96
CA ALA A 118 -4.50 -2.59 -15.23
C ALA A 118 -5.17 -3.13 -13.97
N LYS A 119 -6.47 -3.50 -14.12
CA LYS A 119 -7.13 -4.38 -13.19
C LYS A 119 -6.09 -5.42 -12.82
N PRO A 120 -5.76 -5.63 -11.52
CA PRO A 120 -4.76 -6.59 -11.14
C PRO A 120 -5.07 -7.85 -11.91
N THR A 121 -4.24 -8.21 -12.86
CA THR A 121 -4.32 -9.51 -13.50
C THR A 121 -3.96 -10.47 -12.40
N ALA A 122 -5.00 -11.06 -11.80
CA ALA A 122 -4.92 -12.11 -10.83
C ALA A 122 -4.27 -13.33 -11.51
N THR A 123 -2.94 -13.33 -11.55
CA THR A 123 -2.17 -14.50 -11.94
C THR A 123 -2.15 -15.39 -10.72
N ASN A 124 -3.04 -16.40 -10.69
CA ASN A 124 -3.11 -17.47 -9.70
C ASN A 124 -3.03 -17.01 -8.23
N VAL A 125 -4.00 -16.22 -7.81
CA VAL A 125 -4.17 -15.90 -6.39
C VAL A 125 -5.29 -16.79 -5.85
N PRO A 126 -4.99 -17.73 -4.95
CA PRO A 126 -6.04 -18.53 -4.31
C PRO A 126 -7.05 -17.62 -3.60
N ASN A 127 -8.33 -17.87 -3.82
CA ASN A 127 -9.42 -17.27 -3.05
C ASN A 127 -9.46 -15.74 -2.97
N GLY A 128 -8.98 -15.02 -3.99
CA GLY A 128 -9.13 -13.56 -4.08
C GLY A 128 -8.08 -12.73 -3.32
N PHE A 129 -7.11 -13.36 -2.65
CA PHE A 129 -6.01 -12.64 -1.98
C PHE A 129 -4.93 -12.19 -2.98
N SER A 130 -4.48 -10.96 -2.86
CA SER A 130 -3.36 -10.45 -3.66
C SER A 130 -2.01 -11.03 -3.22
N GLN A 131 -1.00 -10.99 -4.10
CA GLN A 131 0.36 -11.37 -3.72
C GLN A 131 0.92 -10.50 -2.57
N ASN A 132 0.43 -9.27 -2.44
CA ASN A 132 0.79 -8.40 -1.34
C ASN A 132 0.15 -8.86 -0.02
N ASP A 133 -1.10 -9.30 -0.04
CA ASP A 133 -1.76 -9.86 1.14
C ASP A 133 -1.04 -11.12 1.62
N ILE A 134 -0.73 -12.04 0.70
CA ILE A 134 0.02 -13.26 1.01
C ILE A 134 1.39 -12.92 1.61
N LYS A 135 2.09 -11.94 1.03
CA LYS A 135 3.38 -11.52 1.54
C LYS A 135 3.27 -10.92 2.94
N LEU A 136 2.28 -10.03 3.16
CA LEU A 136 2.08 -9.41 4.46
C LEU A 136 1.69 -10.43 5.54
N MET A 137 0.77 -11.33 5.23
CA MET A 137 0.44 -12.46 6.12
C MET A 137 1.68 -13.29 6.44
N SER A 138 2.52 -13.57 5.42
CA SER A 138 3.76 -14.34 5.62
C SER A 138 4.75 -13.62 6.54
N ASN A 139 4.84 -12.30 6.44
CA ASN A 139 5.66 -11.49 7.34
C ASN A 139 5.13 -11.56 8.78
N ALA A 140 3.79 -11.44 8.97
CA ALA A 140 3.17 -11.54 10.29
C ALA A 140 3.38 -12.93 10.90
N VAL A 141 3.10 -14.00 10.14
CA VAL A 141 3.31 -15.39 10.58
C VAL A 141 4.77 -15.64 10.93
N TYR A 142 5.70 -15.15 10.13
CA TYR A 142 7.13 -15.29 10.41
C TYR A 142 7.55 -14.55 11.68
N GLY A 143 7.09 -13.33 11.85
CA GLY A 143 7.38 -12.55 13.06
C GLY A 143 6.82 -13.19 14.33
N GLU A 144 5.58 -13.65 14.28
CA GLU A 144 4.86 -14.20 15.44
C GLU A 144 5.19 -15.67 15.75
N ALA A 145 5.45 -16.48 14.74
CA ALA A 145 5.40 -17.92 14.86
C ALA A 145 6.57 -18.68 14.21
N ARG A 146 7.68 -18.03 13.81
CA ARG A 146 8.81 -18.74 13.18
C ARG A 146 9.46 -19.81 14.05
N GLY A 147 9.28 -19.71 15.37
CA GLY A 147 9.77 -20.70 16.34
C GLY A 147 8.72 -21.76 16.74
N GLU A 148 7.53 -21.68 16.16
CA GLU A 148 6.44 -22.61 16.43
C GLU A 148 6.48 -23.81 15.47
N PRO A 149 5.86 -24.95 15.86
CA PRO A 149 5.58 -26.04 14.94
C PRO A 149 4.84 -25.53 13.70
N TYR A 150 4.94 -26.24 12.57
CA TYR A 150 4.28 -25.83 11.33
C TYR A 150 2.77 -25.57 11.50
N GLU A 151 2.07 -26.46 12.23
CA GLU A 151 0.65 -26.28 12.58
C GLU A 151 0.42 -24.95 13.32
N GLY A 152 1.34 -24.53 14.20
CA GLY A 152 1.27 -23.25 14.91
C GLY A 152 1.41 -22.04 13.99
N GLN A 153 2.25 -22.15 12.95
CA GLN A 153 2.37 -21.11 11.93
C GLN A 153 1.09 -21.01 11.08
N VAL A 154 0.50 -22.15 10.68
CA VAL A 154 -0.81 -22.18 10.01
C VAL A 154 -1.90 -21.60 10.91
N ALA A 155 -1.86 -21.91 12.21
CA ALA A 155 -2.82 -21.40 13.18
C ALA A 155 -2.80 -19.87 13.28
N VAL A 156 -1.63 -19.24 13.28
CA VAL A 156 -1.52 -17.76 13.27
C VAL A 156 -2.06 -17.18 11.96
N ALA A 157 -1.79 -17.82 10.82
CA ALA A 157 -2.38 -17.40 9.55
C ALA A 157 -3.91 -17.52 9.55
N ALA A 158 -4.44 -18.61 10.10
CA ALA A 158 -5.88 -18.84 10.23
C ALA A 158 -6.55 -17.77 11.11
N VAL A 159 -5.93 -17.34 12.21
CA VAL A 159 -6.46 -16.23 13.04
C VAL A 159 -6.59 -14.94 12.25
N ILE A 160 -5.62 -14.61 11.37
CA ILE A 160 -5.73 -13.43 10.51
C ILE A 160 -6.95 -13.53 9.59
N LEU A 161 -7.17 -14.70 8.99
CA LEU A 161 -8.32 -14.94 8.10
C LEU A 161 -9.65 -14.94 8.87
N ASN A 162 -9.70 -15.55 10.04
CA ASN A 162 -10.88 -15.55 10.90
C ASN A 162 -11.28 -14.15 11.36
N ARG A 163 -10.30 -13.28 11.63
CA ARG A 163 -10.55 -11.85 11.91
C ARG A 163 -11.12 -11.15 10.70
N LEU A 164 -10.57 -11.40 9.51
CA LEU A 164 -11.03 -10.78 8.25
C LEU A 164 -12.50 -11.14 7.95
N GLU A 165 -12.94 -12.36 8.31
CA GLU A 165 -14.32 -12.83 8.12
C GLU A 165 -15.28 -12.32 9.20
N SER A 166 -14.77 -11.78 10.29
CA SER A 166 -15.56 -11.32 11.44
C SER A 166 -15.89 -9.84 11.31
N SER A 167 -17.16 -9.47 11.45
CA SER A 167 -17.63 -8.07 11.43
C SER A 167 -17.07 -7.19 12.56
N THR A 168 -16.39 -7.77 13.54
CA THR A 168 -15.79 -7.05 14.69
C THR A 168 -14.36 -6.61 14.44
N PHE A 169 -13.77 -7.00 13.32
CA PHE A 169 -12.41 -6.66 12.91
C PHE A 169 -12.41 -5.90 11.57
N PRO A 170 -11.29 -5.27 11.21
CA PRO A 170 -11.15 -4.65 9.90
C PRO A 170 -11.34 -5.65 8.76
N ASP A 171 -11.89 -5.18 7.64
CA ASP A 171 -12.24 -5.95 6.44
C ASP A 171 -11.10 -6.10 5.42
N THR A 172 -9.87 -5.80 5.82
CA THR A 172 -8.67 -5.97 5.00
C THR A 172 -7.56 -6.65 5.77
N ILE A 173 -6.75 -7.46 5.09
CA ILE A 173 -5.57 -8.12 5.70
C ILE A 173 -4.67 -7.12 6.41
N SER A 174 -4.46 -5.99 5.81
CA SER A 174 -3.67 -4.93 6.41
C SER A 174 -4.31 -4.32 7.65
N GLY A 175 -5.61 -4.05 7.56
CA GLY A 175 -6.36 -3.54 8.71
C GLY A 175 -6.25 -4.48 9.90
N VAL A 176 -6.45 -5.78 9.68
CA VAL A 176 -6.33 -6.82 10.71
C VAL A 176 -4.92 -6.88 11.30
N ILE A 177 -3.88 -6.87 10.46
CA ILE A 177 -2.49 -7.04 10.93
C ILE A 177 -1.99 -5.78 11.66
N PHE A 178 -2.38 -4.59 11.20
CA PHE A 178 -1.93 -3.33 11.79
C PHE A 178 -2.90 -2.71 12.79
N GLU A 179 -3.95 -3.44 13.18
CA GLU A 179 -4.78 -3.03 14.29
C GLU A 179 -3.91 -2.84 15.55
N PRO A 180 -4.07 -1.76 16.30
CA PRO A 180 -3.25 -1.49 17.47
C PRO A 180 -3.24 -2.66 18.45
N LEU A 181 -2.04 -3.12 18.82
CA LEU A 181 -1.80 -4.23 19.74
C LEU A 181 -2.25 -5.61 19.23
N ALA A 182 -2.62 -5.74 17.97
CA ALA A 182 -3.09 -7.01 17.42
C ALA A 182 -1.97 -8.05 17.25
N PHE A 183 -0.78 -7.60 16.87
CA PHE A 183 0.38 -8.47 16.65
C PHE A 183 1.65 -7.87 17.25
N THR A 184 2.38 -8.68 18.01
CA THR A 184 3.65 -8.29 18.65
C THR A 184 4.70 -7.95 17.60
N ALA A 185 4.72 -8.71 16.50
CA ALA A 185 5.64 -8.52 15.40
C ALA A 185 5.53 -7.13 14.74
N VAL A 186 4.37 -6.48 14.83
CA VAL A 186 4.19 -5.09 14.38
C VAL A 186 4.81 -4.13 15.39
N ALA A 187 4.59 -4.36 16.68
CA ALA A 187 5.05 -3.47 17.73
C ALA A 187 6.58 -3.47 17.89
N ASP A 188 7.22 -4.63 17.75
CA ASP A 188 8.68 -4.80 17.91
C ASP A 188 9.47 -4.77 16.59
N GLY A 189 8.78 -4.56 15.47
CA GLY A 189 9.39 -4.42 14.14
C GLY A 189 9.74 -5.75 13.46
N GLN A 190 9.42 -6.90 14.03
CA GLN A 190 9.71 -8.20 13.41
C GLN A 190 8.87 -8.47 12.14
N ILE A 191 7.76 -7.74 11.97
CA ILE A 191 6.99 -7.72 10.72
C ILE A 191 7.83 -7.36 9.48
N TRP A 192 9.01 -6.76 9.69
CA TRP A 192 9.93 -6.32 8.63
C TRP A 192 10.91 -7.39 8.17
N LEU A 193 11.02 -8.46 8.92
CA LEU A 193 11.90 -9.57 8.56
C LEU A 193 11.41 -10.21 7.27
N THR A 194 12.35 -10.67 6.46
CA THR A 194 12.01 -11.44 5.25
C THR A 194 11.46 -12.80 5.67
N PRO A 195 10.20 -13.12 5.33
CA PRO A 195 9.62 -14.41 5.69
C PRO A 195 10.30 -15.54 4.93
N ASN A 196 10.41 -16.70 5.57
CA ASN A 196 10.90 -17.91 4.92
C ASN A 196 9.77 -18.62 4.14
N ASP A 197 10.15 -19.64 3.37
CA ASP A 197 9.19 -20.42 2.58
C ASP A 197 8.19 -21.18 3.45
N THR A 198 8.57 -21.56 4.68
CA THR A 198 7.68 -22.24 5.64
C THR A 198 6.53 -21.35 6.05
N ALA A 199 6.80 -20.08 6.41
CA ALA A 199 5.76 -19.12 6.76
C ALA A 199 4.85 -18.83 5.57
N ARG A 200 5.42 -18.70 4.36
CA ARG A 200 4.63 -18.54 3.14
C ARG A 200 3.73 -19.74 2.87
N LYS A 201 4.25 -20.93 3.02
CA LYS A 201 3.48 -22.17 2.84
C LYS A 201 2.35 -22.27 3.86
N ALA A 202 2.61 -21.92 5.12
CA ALA A 202 1.60 -21.91 6.17
C ALA A 202 0.44 -20.95 5.84
N VAL A 203 0.73 -19.76 5.32
CA VAL A 203 -0.27 -18.82 4.82
C VAL A 203 -1.10 -19.40 3.68
N MET A 204 -0.44 -20.07 2.73
CA MET A 204 -1.14 -20.70 1.61
C MET A 204 -2.06 -21.83 2.06
N ASP A 205 -1.62 -22.65 3.01
CA ASP A 205 -2.41 -23.75 3.54
C ASP A 205 -3.63 -23.21 4.32
N ALA A 206 -3.48 -22.11 5.08
CA ALA A 206 -4.61 -21.43 5.72
C ALA A 206 -5.60 -20.84 4.70
N ILE A 207 -5.13 -20.16 3.67
CA ILE A 207 -5.95 -19.64 2.56
C ILE A 207 -6.73 -20.76 1.85
N ASN A 208 -6.15 -21.96 1.76
CA ASN A 208 -6.78 -23.14 1.18
C ASN A 208 -7.77 -23.84 2.16
N GLY A 209 -8.03 -23.25 3.32
CA GLY A 209 -9.06 -23.69 4.28
C GLY A 209 -8.55 -24.54 5.44
N TRP A 210 -7.24 -24.67 5.64
CA TRP A 210 -6.73 -25.34 6.82
C TRP A 210 -6.71 -24.38 8.01
N ASP A 211 -7.72 -24.48 8.86
CA ASP A 211 -7.77 -23.82 10.16
C ASP A 211 -7.63 -24.84 11.30
N PRO A 212 -6.46 -24.99 11.90
CA PRO A 212 -6.26 -25.89 13.04
C PRO A 212 -6.81 -25.33 14.35
N THR A 213 -7.25 -24.05 14.40
CA THR A 213 -7.63 -23.33 15.62
C THR A 213 -9.10 -23.52 16.01
N GLY A 214 -9.96 -23.93 15.08
CA GLY A 214 -11.41 -23.99 15.28
C GLY A 214 -12.04 -22.60 15.30
N ASN A 215 -11.70 -21.77 14.33
CA ASN A 215 -12.16 -20.40 14.15
C ASN A 215 -11.77 -19.44 15.30
N ALA A 216 -10.58 -19.59 15.90
CA ALA A 216 -10.07 -18.65 16.88
C ALA A 216 -9.82 -17.27 16.25
N THR A 217 -10.11 -16.23 17.01
CA THR A 217 -9.80 -14.83 16.62
C THR A 217 -8.70 -14.20 17.47
N TYR A 218 -8.30 -14.89 18.54
CA TYR A 218 -7.18 -14.47 19.40
C TYR A 218 -6.26 -15.64 19.70
N TYR A 219 -5.04 -15.31 20.06
CA TYR A 219 -4.08 -16.26 20.65
C TYR A 219 -3.15 -15.52 21.60
N PHE A 220 -2.54 -16.26 22.50
CA PHE A 220 -1.52 -15.73 23.41
C PHE A 220 -0.56 -16.83 23.86
N ASN A 221 0.64 -16.42 24.21
CA ASN A 221 1.59 -17.30 24.88
C ASN A 221 1.35 -17.22 26.40
N PRO A 222 0.94 -18.31 27.06
CA PRO A 222 0.65 -18.31 28.50
C PRO A 222 1.88 -18.04 29.38
N GLU A 223 3.10 -18.23 28.88
CA GLU A 223 4.34 -17.96 29.60
C GLU A 223 4.65 -16.47 29.70
N THR A 224 4.14 -15.66 28.77
CA THR A 224 4.45 -14.22 28.66
C THR A 224 3.24 -13.31 28.81
N ALA A 225 2.03 -13.85 28.67
CA ALA A 225 0.80 -13.06 28.70
C ALA A 225 0.45 -12.58 30.11
N THR A 226 0.42 -11.26 30.29
CA THR A 226 0.07 -10.60 31.57
C THR A 226 -1.35 -10.02 31.59
N SER A 227 -2.01 -9.91 30.43
CA SER A 227 -3.34 -9.34 30.31
C SER A 227 -4.41 -10.28 30.88
N LYS A 228 -5.11 -9.84 31.94
CA LYS A 228 -6.24 -10.57 32.49
C LYS A 228 -7.37 -10.77 31.50
N TRP A 229 -7.52 -9.81 30.56
CA TRP A 229 -8.54 -9.86 29.52
C TRP A 229 -8.34 -11.07 28.60
N ILE A 230 -7.11 -11.30 28.10
CA ILE A 230 -6.87 -12.43 27.20
C ILE A 230 -7.06 -13.78 27.89
N TRP A 231 -6.73 -13.86 29.20
CA TRP A 231 -6.92 -15.05 29.99
C TRP A 231 -8.41 -15.36 30.24
N SER A 232 -9.30 -14.37 30.23
CA SER A 232 -10.74 -14.55 30.40
C SER A 232 -11.47 -14.99 29.13
N ARG A 233 -10.79 -14.99 27.97
CA ARG A 233 -11.38 -15.40 26.70
C ARG A 233 -11.64 -16.91 26.65
N PRO A 234 -12.75 -17.37 26.02
CA PRO A 234 -13.02 -18.79 25.83
C PRO A 234 -11.88 -19.47 25.07
N GLN A 235 -11.09 -20.29 25.76
CA GLN A 235 -9.98 -21.03 25.19
C GLN A 235 -10.48 -22.22 24.39
N ILE A 236 -9.94 -22.42 23.17
CA ILE A 236 -10.36 -23.49 22.27
C ILE A 236 -9.31 -24.61 22.27
N LYS A 237 -8.04 -24.24 22.00
CA LYS A 237 -6.98 -25.20 21.74
C LYS A 237 -5.60 -24.62 22.05
N ARG A 238 -4.67 -25.47 22.46
CA ARG A 238 -3.25 -25.14 22.51
C ARG A 238 -2.53 -25.80 21.33
N ILE A 239 -1.74 -25.00 20.61
CA ILE A 239 -0.87 -25.46 19.53
C ILE A 239 0.51 -24.82 19.77
N GLY A 240 1.54 -25.64 19.92
CA GLY A 240 2.86 -25.17 20.32
C GLY A 240 2.84 -24.42 21.64
N LYS A 241 3.40 -23.22 21.67
CA LYS A 241 3.42 -22.33 22.82
C LYS A 241 2.15 -21.48 22.98
N HIS A 242 1.29 -21.43 21.95
CA HIS A 242 0.14 -20.55 21.94
C HIS A 242 -1.16 -21.26 22.36
N ILE A 243 -1.98 -20.53 23.11
CA ILE A 243 -3.38 -20.88 23.38
C ILE A 243 -4.24 -20.03 22.44
N PHE A 244 -5.09 -20.69 21.65
CA PHE A 244 -6.03 -20.07 20.72
C PHE A 244 -7.41 -19.95 21.37
N CYS A 245 -8.06 -18.79 21.18
CA CYS A 245 -9.31 -18.44 21.89
C CYS A 245 -10.23 -17.54 21.04
N LYS A 246 -11.48 -17.37 21.54
CA LYS A 246 -12.51 -16.51 20.93
C LYS A 246 -12.52 -15.12 21.55
#